data_9594e89d846538ccaab88569fc7fcf25
#
_entry.id   9594e89d846538ccaab88569fc7fcf25
#
_cell.length_a   1.000
_cell.length_b   1.000
_cell.length_c   1.000
_cell.angle_alpha   90.00
_cell.angle_beta   90.00
_cell.angle_gamma   90.00
#
_symmetry.space_group_name_H-M   'P 1'
#
loop_
_entity.id
_entity.type
_entity.pdbx_description
1 polymer ?
#
loop_
_entity_poly.entity_id
_entity_poly.type
_entity_poly.pdbx_seq_one_letter_code
_entity_poly.pdbx_strand_id
1 'polypeptide(L)'
;MPPLEKAFKALGGTIDANITLTPGQSSYNAELAQAFSKRPQVIFDSMDSQSAATLFSDGQQLGYMNVPWIGDDLQSAPNGDYAKAFGKTASTELTAALPASPSGAAFGHFLSDYQKVWHTKNILPTTFNEYDSVVIASLAMTAAKSTNPKVWVKDIVKVSNPPGVQCSTYPACVRLIKKGKKVNYQGAAGNDDFNKYHNVFSGFQMIGFDSSLNNVTRGFVTPDQLQSVVAKGG
;
A
#
# COMPACT_ATOMS: atom_id res chain seq x y z
N MET A 1 -3.53 -13.65 7.26
CA MET A 1 -3.95 -12.51 6.40
C MET A 1 -5.17 -12.87 5.52
N PRO A 2 -6.40 -12.90 6.08
CA PRO A 2 -7.57 -13.44 5.37
C PRO A 2 -7.89 -12.76 4.02
N PRO A 3 -7.75 -11.42 3.85
CA PRO A 3 -8.04 -10.79 2.55
C PRO A 3 -7.09 -11.22 1.43
N LEU A 4 -5.77 -11.30 1.71
CA LEU A 4 -4.77 -11.77 0.75
C LEU A 4 -5.05 -13.21 0.30
N GLU A 5 -5.33 -14.10 1.26
CA GLU A 5 -5.66 -15.50 0.96
C GLU A 5 -6.91 -15.63 0.08
N LYS A 6 -7.95 -14.82 0.37
CA LYS A 6 -9.17 -14.77 -0.44
C LYS A 6 -8.87 -14.34 -1.88
N ALA A 7 -8.15 -13.24 -2.03
CA ALA A 7 -7.77 -12.71 -3.33
C ALA A 7 -6.94 -13.71 -4.13
N PHE A 8 -5.93 -14.33 -3.50
CA PHE A 8 -5.09 -15.33 -4.14
C PHE A 8 -5.87 -16.57 -4.59
N LYS A 9 -6.77 -17.08 -3.75
CA LYS A 9 -7.68 -18.19 -4.11
C LYS A 9 -8.64 -17.80 -5.23
N ALA A 10 -9.17 -16.58 -5.24
CA ALA A 10 -10.05 -16.09 -6.30
C ALA A 10 -9.33 -15.99 -7.67
N LEU A 11 -8.01 -15.86 -7.65
CA LEU A 11 -7.14 -15.89 -8.83
C LEU A 11 -6.69 -17.31 -9.22
N GLY A 12 -7.13 -18.35 -8.51
CA GLY A 12 -6.79 -19.75 -8.79
C GLY A 12 -5.59 -20.26 -8.00
N GLY A 13 -5.04 -19.48 -7.07
CA GLY A 13 -3.93 -19.88 -6.23
C GLY A 13 -4.32 -20.84 -5.11
N THR A 14 -3.36 -21.61 -4.61
CA THR A 14 -3.50 -22.50 -3.46
C THR A 14 -2.63 -21.99 -2.32
N ILE A 15 -3.17 -22.00 -1.09
CA ILE A 15 -2.42 -21.65 0.11
C ILE A 15 -1.93 -22.95 0.75
N ASP A 16 -0.62 -23.15 0.73
CA ASP A 16 0.02 -24.33 1.30
C ASP A 16 0.24 -24.24 2.81
N ALA A 17 0.55 -23.03 3.29
CA ALA A 17 0.73 -22.74 4.71
C ALA A 17 0.37 -21.28 5.00
N ASN A 18 -0.09 -21.03 6.22
CA ASN A 18 -0.24 -19.69 6.81
C ASN A 18 0.43 -19.73 8.18
N ILE A 19 1.52 -18.99 8.33
CA ILE A 19 2.41 -19.07 9.49
C ILE A 19 2.48 -17.69 10.13
N THR A 20 2.26 -17.65 11.42
CA THR A 20 2.45 -16.44 12.21
C THR A 20 3.83 -16.50 12.87
N LEU A 21 4.65 -15.50 12.63
CA LEU A 21 5.97 -15.35 13.25
C LEU A 21 5.84 -14.60 14.58
N THR A 22 6.59 -15.05 15.58
CA THR A 22 6.82 -14.27 16.80
C THR A 22 8.02 -13.36 16.55
N PRO A 23 7.89 -12.02 16.65
CA PRO A 23 9.02 -11.12 16.40
C PRO A 23 10.21 -11.35 17.33
N GLY A 24 11.42 -11.12 16.82
CA GLY A 24 12.64 -11.11 17.60
C GLY A 24 13.16 -12.46 18.04
N GLN A 25 12.75 -13.56 17.42
CA GLN A 25 13.31 -14.88 17.70
C GLN A 25 14.78 -14.98 17.24
N SER A 26 15.55 -15.84 17.92
CA SER A 26 16.94 -16.12 17.55
C SER A 26 17.06 -17.09 16.36
N SER A 27 15.99 -17.77 15.99
CA SER A 27 15.90 -18.64 14.80
C SER A 27 14.45 -18.84 14.37
N TYR A 28 14.25 -18.99 13.06
CA TYR A 28 12.98 -19.30 12.40
C TYR A 28 13.05 -20.61 11.59
N ASN A 29 13.97 -21.50 11.93
CA ASN A 29 14.16 -22.78 11.22
C ASN A 29 12.88 -23.66 11.19
N ALA A 30 12.12 -23.67 12.28
CA ALA A 30 10.89 -24.46 12.35
C ALA A 30 9.79 -23.89 11.44
N GLU A 31 9.61 -22.58 11.44
CA GLU A 31 8.65 -21.87 10.62
C GLU A 31 9.01 -21.99 9.13
N LEU A 32 10.29 -21.86 8.80
CA LEU A 32 10.79 -22.07 7.44
C LEU A 32 10.58 -23.51 6.98
N ALA A 33 10.89 -24.50 7.81
CA ALA A 33 10.66 -25.90 7.48
C ALA A 33 9.17 -26.18 7.25
N GLN A 34 8.29 -25.57 8.04
CA GLN A 34 6.83 -25.66 7.85
C GLN A 34 6.42 -25.00 6.54
N ALA A 35 6.89 -23.77 6.25
CA ALA A 35 6.57 -23.03 5.02
C ALA A 35 6.97 -23.81 3.77
N PHE A 36 8.15 -24.41 3.79
CA PHE A 36 8.72 -25.13 2.63
C PHE A 36 8.36 -26.61 2.56
N SER A 37 7.59 -27.14 3.51
CA SER A 37 7.19 -28.55 3.57
C SER A 37 6.46 -29.04 2.31
N LYS A 38 5.76 -28.15 1.62
CA LYS A 38 5.00 -28.45 0.38
C LYS A 38 5.65 -27.84 -0.86
N ARG A 39 6.87 -27.34 -0.77
CA ARG A 39 7.62 -26.72 -1.88
C ARG A 39 6.83 -25.58 -2.53
N PRO A 40 6.55 -24.49 -1.82
CA PRO A 40 5.77 -23.36 -2.32
C PRO A 40 6.45 -22.75 -3.56
N GLN A 41 5.64 -22.22 -4.47
CA GLN A 41 6.11 -21.52 -5.67
C GLN A 41 6.38 -20.03 -5.38
N VAL A 42 5.83 -19.49 -4.29
CA VAL A 42 5.99 -18.11 -3.88
C VAL A 42 5.74 -17.97 -2.37
N ILE A 43 6.46 -17.09 -1.72
CA ILE A 43 6.23 -16.68 -0.34
C ILE A 43 5.66 -15.27 -0.33
N PHE A 44 4.58 -15.05 0.41
CA PHE A 44 4.12 -13.71 0.79
C PHE A 44 4.53 -13.47 2.23
N ASP A 45 5.17 -12.35 2.49
CA ASP A 45 5.63 -12.02 3.82
C ASP A 45 5.31 -10.57 4.22
N SER A 46 5.17 -10.36 5.52
CA SER A 46 5.04 -9.04 6.13
C SER A 46 5.64 -9.13 7.52
N MET A 47 6.81 -8.53 7.71
CA MET A 47 7.55 -8.59 8.97
C MET A 47 8.47 -7.39 9.13
N ASP A 48 8.91 -7.14 10.37
CA ASP A 48 9.92 -6.13 10.67
C ASP A 48 11.32 -6.55 10.17
N SER A 49 12.19 -5.55 9.93
CA SER A 49 13.53 -5.79 9.38
C SER A 49 14.44 -6.65 10.28
N GLN A 50 14.25 -6.62 11.60
CA GLN A 50 15.07 -7.41 12.52
C GLN A 50 14.69 -8.88 12.43
N SER A 51 13.41 -9.20 12.46
CA SER A 51 12.90 -10.56 12.28
C SER A 51 13.28 -11.10 10.90
N ALA A 52 13.17 -10.25 9.85
CA ALA A 52 13.57 -10.59 8.49
C ALA A 52 15.05 -10.97 8.39
N ALA A 53 15.94 -10.24 9.05
CA ALA A 53 17.38 -10.54 9.04
C ALA A 53 17.68 -11.96 9.56
N THR A 54 17.04 -12.35 10.66
CA THR A 54 17.18 -13.71 11.24
C THR A 54 16.57 -14.76 10.30
N LEU A 55 15.34 -14.54 9.83
CA LEU A 55 14.64 -15.48 8.98
C LEU A 55 15.36 -15.71 7.64
N PHE A 56 15.88 -14.65 7.01
CA PHE A 56 16.61 -14.78 5.76
C PHE A 56 17.98 -15.43 5.94
N SER A 57 18.67 -15.17 7.07
CA SER A 57 19.89 -15.88 7.42
C SER A 57 19.67 -17.39 7.54
N ASP A 58 18.62 -17.78 8.26
CA ASP A 58 18.22 -19.19 8.39
C ASP A 58 17.82 -19.77 7.02
N GLY A 59 17.03 -19.03 6.24
CA GLY A 59 16.61 -19.42 4.89
C GLY A 59 17.77 -19.63 3.92
N GLN A 60 18.81 -18.81 4.00
CA GLN A 60 20.04 -18.99 3.22
C GLN A 60 20.77 -20.28 3.60
N GLN A 61 20.90 -20.56 4.91
CA GLN A 61 21.52 -21.78 5.39
C GLN A 61 20.76 -23.02 4.97
N LEU A 62 19.42 -22.96 4.92
CA LEU A 62 18.54 -24.05 4.51
C LEU A 62 18.35 -24.15 2.98
N GLY A 63 18.85 -23.19 2.20
CA GLY A 63 18.70 -23.16 0.75
C GLY A 63 17.31 -22.75 0.26
N TYR A 64 16.53 -22.03 1.04
CA TYR A 64 15.12 -21.64 0.77
C TYR A 64 14.96 -20.28 0.09
N MET A 65 16.06 -19.57 -0.21
CA MET A 65 16.02 -18.22 -0.80
C MET A 65 15.97 -18.20 -2.34
N ASN A 66 15.70 -19.35 -2.98
CA ASN A 66 15.65 -19.48 -4.44
C ASN A 66 14.19 -19.61 -4.97
N VAL A 67 13.25 -19.06 -4.23
CA VAL A 67 11.85 -18.91 -4.67
C VAL A 67 11.47 -17.44 -4.57
N PRO A 68 10.50 -16.95 -5.38
CA PRO A 68 10.01 -15.59 -5.29
C PRO A 68 9.42 -15.26 -3.90
N TRP A 69 9.82 -14.13 -3.35
CA TRP A 69 9.27 -13.53 -2.14
C TRP A 69 8.60 -12.20 -2.48
N ILE A 70 7.40 -12.01 -1.97
CA ILE A 70 6.62 -10.81 -2.18
C ILE A 70 6.30 -10.20 -0.82
N GLY A 71 6.93 -9.07 -0.54
CA GLY A 71 6.73 -8.29 0.67
C GLY A 71 5.77 -7.11 0.48
N ASP A 72 5.53 -6.38 1.57
CA ASP A 72 4.76 -5.14 1.59
C ASP A 72 5.64 -3.90 1.34
N ASP A 73 5.10 -2.71 1.57
CA ASP A 73 5.78 -1.43 1.35
C ASP A 73 6.97 -1.20 2.30
N LEU A 74 7.00 -1.83 3.47
CA LEU A 74 8.11 -1.73 4.42
C LEU A 74 9.40 -2.33 3.85
N GLN A 75 9.29 -3.30 2.93
CA GLN A 75 10.43 -3.95 2.29
C GLN A 75 10.91 -3.24 1.03
N SER A 76 10.26 -2.16 0.61
CA SER A 76 10.53 -1.47 -0.65
C SER A 76 11.71 -0.49 -0.60
N ALA A 77 12.33 -0.25 0.55
CA ALA A 77 13.39 0.75 0.68
C ALA A 77 14.62 0.41 -0.18
N PRO A 78 15.07 1.29 -1.07
CA PRO A 78 16.28 1.07 -1.86
C PRO A 78 17.50 0.99 -0.94
N ASN A 79 18.37 0.00 -1.15
CA ASN A 79 19.49 -0.31 -0.26
C ASN A 79 19.10 -0.47 1.22
N GLY A 80 17.84 -0.80 1.48
CA GLY A 80 17.30 -1.00 2.82
C GLY A 80 17.81 -2.28 3.49
N ASP A 81 17.67 -2.34 4.79
CA ASP A 81 18.16 -3.48 5.59
C ASP A 81 17.46 -4.78 5.21
N TYR A 82 16.20 -4.72 4.78
CA TYR A 82 15.46 -5.89 4.33
C TYR A 82 16.08 -6.52 3.07
N ALA A 83 16.31 -5.73 2.02
CA ALA A 83 16.92 -6.21 0.78
C ALA A 83 18.36 -6.68 0.99
N LYS A 84 19.14 -6.02 1.88
CA LYS A 84 20.48 -6.45 2.26
C LYS A 84 20.46 -7.78 3.00
N ALA A 85 19.53 -7.97 3.92
CA ALA A 85 19.38 -9.22 4.65
C ALA A 85 18.95 -10.38 3.77
N PHE A 86 18.12 -10.11 2.74
CA PHE A 86 17.73 -11.10 1.73
C PHE A 86 18.94 -11.61 0.94
N GLY A 87 19.92 -10.77 0.70
CA GLY A 87 21.20 -11.15 0.13
C GLY A 87 21.24 -11.17 -1.39
N LYS A 88 22.11 -12.03 -1.97
CA LYS A 88 22.47 -12.01 -3.38
C LYS A 88 21.31 -12.26 -4.36
N THR A 89 20.30 -12.99 -3.95
CA THR A 89 19.12 -13.29 -4.76
C THR A 89 18.02 -12.23 -4.68
N ALA A 90 18.22 -11.14 -3.92
CA ALA A 90 17.24 -10.06 -3.83
C ALA A 90 16.86 -9.47 -5.21
N SER A 91 17.83 -9.37 -6.12
CA SER A 91 17.60 -8.85 -7.47
C SER A 91 16.72 -9.75 -8.37
N THR A 92 16.60 -11.02 -8.06
CA THR A 92 15.81 -11.99 -8.83
C THR A 92 14.54 -12.42 -8.08
N GLU A 93 14.64 -12.66 -6.78
CA GLU A 93 13.60 -13.33 -6.00
C GLU A 93 12.80 -12.38 -5.10
N LEU A 94 13.29 -11.16 -4.82
CA LEU A 94 12.58 -10.24 -3.93
C LEU A 94 11.76 -9.21 -4.73
N THR A 95 10.49 -9.08 -4.37
CA THR A 95 9.58 -8.05 -4.88
C THR A 95 8.80 -7.47 -3.72
N ALA A 96 8.55 -6.16 -3.73
CA ALA A 96 7.69 -5.48 -2.76
C ALA A 96 6.50 -4.84 -3.48
N ALA A 97 5.35 -4.84 -2.84
CA ALA A 97 4.15 -4.16 -3.30
C ALA A 97 3.94 -2.88 -2.49
N LEU A 98 3.83 -1.75 -3.16
CA LEU A 98 3.57 -0.46 -2.50
C LEU A 98 2.53 0.34 -3.29
N PRO A 99 1.87 1.34 -2.68
CA PRO A 99 0.97 2.22 -3.39
C PRO A 99 1.65 2.82 -4.62
N ALA A 100 0.98 2.79 -5.77
CA ALA A 100 1.54 3.36 -6.99
C ALA A 100 1.77 4.86 -6.81
N SER A 101 2.89 5.36 -7.33
CA SER A 101 3.17 6.79 -7.32
C SER A 101 2.10 7.51 -8.16
N PRO A 102 1.34 8.43 -7.57
CA PRO A 102 0.31 9.14 -8.30
C PRO A 102 0.93 10.12 -9.29
N SER A 103 0.10 10.61 -10.20
CA SER A 103 0.48 11.61 -11.21
C SER A 103 -0.63 12.64 -11.36
N GLY A 104 -0.32 13.75 -12.03
CA GLY A 104 -1.30 14.80 -12.31
C GLY A 104 -1.23 16.00 -11.38
N ALA A 105 -2.16 16.95 -11.60
CA ALA A 105 -2.12 18.26 -10.96
C ALA A 105 -2.29 18.22 -9.43
N ALA A 106 -3.15 17.34 -8.92
CA ALA A 106 -3.39 17.20 -7.48
C ALA A 106 -2.11 16.74 -6.74
N PHE A 107 -1.42 15.75 -7.30
CA PHE A 107 -0.14 15.30 -6.75
C PHE A 107 0.94 16.40 -6.87
N GLY A 108 0.97 17.14 -7.98
CA GLY A 108 1.87 18.30 -8.14
C GLY A 108 1.65 19.38 -7.08
N HIS A 109 0.41 19.68 -6.73
CA HIS A 109 0.08 20.61 -5.62
C HIS A 109 0.57 20.09 -4.28
N PHE A 110 0.29 18.82 -3.98
CA PHE A 110 0.79 18.16 -2.76
C PHE A 110 2.31 18.25 -2.65
N LEU A 111 3.06 17.88 -3.71
CA LEU A 111 4.53 17.95 -3.69
C LEU A 111 5.04 19.36 -3.46
N SER A 112 4.43 20.36 -4.10
CA SER A 112 4.81 21.76 -3.93
C SER A 112 4.63 22.21 -2.47
N ASP A 113 3.51 21.85 -1.85
CA ASP A 113 3.22 22.24 -0.48
C ASP A 113 4.07 21.43 0.52
N TYR A 114 4.28 20.15 0.28
CA TYR A 114 5.17 19.30 1.06
C TYR A 114 6.60 19.86 1.10
N GLN A 115 7.13 20.25 -0.08
CA GLN A 115 8.47 20.85 -0.18
C GLN A 115 8.60 22.17 0.58
N LYS A 116 7.56 23.02 0.55
CA LYS A 116 7.59 24.30 1.29
C LYS A 116 7.66 24.08 2.79
N VAL A 117 6.98 23.05 3.30
CA VAL A 117 6.87 22.78 4.75
C VAL A 117 8.10 22.00 5.24
N TRP A 118 8.50 20.95 4.52
CA TRP A 118 9.50 19.99 4.99
C TRP A 118 10.89 20.19 4.37
N HIS A 119 11.04 21.11 3.42
CA HIS A 119 12.30 21.44 2.73
C HIS A 119 12.97 20.21 2.07
N THR A 120 12.17 19.20 1.67
CA THR A 120 12.63 17.99 1.00
C THR A 120 11.66 17.54 -0.10
N LYS A 121 12.19 16.85 -1.09
CA LYS A 121 11.40 16.17 -2.14
C LYS A 121 11.16 14.69 -1.82
N ASN A 122 11.85 14.17 -0.82
CA ASN A 122 11.73 12.77 -0.45
C ASN A 122 10.43 12.57 0.35
N ILE A 123 9.49 11.87 -0.23
CA ILE A 123 8.23 11.47 0.41
C ILE A 123 8.27 9.98 0.70
N LEU A 124 7.70 9.58 1.82
CA LEU A 124 7.50 8.17 2.12
C LEU A 124 6.32 7.63 1.28
N PRO A 125 6.28 6.32 1.01
CA PRO A 125 5.32 5.72 0.07
C PRO A 125 3.84 6.05 0.32
N THR A 126 3.43 6.26 1.57
CA THR A 126 2.02 6.52 1.95
C THR A 126 1.71 7.98 2.25
N THR A 127 2.68 8.89 2.21
CA THR A 127 2.51 10.29 2.64
C THR A 127 1.37 11.03 1.93
N PHE A 128 1.18 10.79 0.64
CA PHE A 128 0.09 11.41 -0.13
C PHE A 128 -1.29 10.84 0.23
N ASN A 129 -1.38 9.57 0.64
CA ASN A 129 -2.61 8.96 1.13
C ASN A 129 -3.01 9.55 2.50
N GLU A 130 -2.03 9.75 3.38
CA GLU A 130 -2.24 10.41 4.68
C GLU A 130 -2.73 11.85 4.50
N TYR A 131 -2.11 12.58 3.56
CA TYR A 131 -2.55 13.94 3.21
C TYR A 131 -4.02 13.95 2.77
N ASP A 132 -4.41 13.07 1.85
CA ASP A 132 -5.78 12.99 1.34
C ASP A 132 -6.76 12.59 2.45
N SER A 133 -6.38 11.70 3.35
CA SER A 133 -7.19 11.31 4.51
C SER A 133 -7.53 12.51 5.40
N VAL A 134 -6.54 13.38 5.66
CA VAL A 134 -6.74 14.62 6.45
C VAL A 134 -7.63 15.62 5.68
N VAL A 135 -7.42 15.77 4.37
CA VAL A 135 -8.24 16.67 3.54
C VAL A 135 -9.69 16.20 3.50
N ILE A 136 -9.94 14.91 3.26
CA ILE A 136 -11.30 14.34 3.21
C ILE A 136 -12.02 14.51 4.54
N ALA A 137 -11.35 14.21 5.67
CA ALA A 137 -11.91 14.42 7.01
C ALA A 137 -12.27 15.90 7.23
N SER A 138 -11.40 16.82 6.84
CA SER A 138 -11.60 18.26 6.97
C SER A 138 -12.77 18.76 6.08
N LEU A 139 -12.90 18.22 4.88
CA LEU A 139 -14.03 18.51 3.98
C LEU A 139 -15.34 17.99 4.54
N ALA A 140 -15.35 16.79 5.13
CA ALA A 140 -16.51 16.20 5.78
C ALA A 140 -16.96 17.03 6.98
N MET A 141 -16.03 17.49 7.83
CA MET A 141 -16.33 18.43 8.93
C MET A 141 -16.91 19.74 8.41
N THR A 142 -16.36 20.27 7.32
CA THR A 142 -16.84 21.51 6.69
C THR A 142 -18.27 21.34 6.14
N ALA A 143 -18.55 20.24 5.46
CA ALA A 143 -19.85 19.93 4.90
C ALA A 143 -20.90 19.71 6.01
N ALA A 144 -20.53 18.96 7.05
CA ALA A 144 -21.35 18.69 8.22
C ALA A 144 -21.54 19.91 9.16
N LYS A 145 -20.73 20.97 9.00
CA LYS A 145 -20.63 22.10 9.94
C LYS A 145 -20.44 21.66 11.39
N SER A 146 -19.65 20.60 11.60
CA SER A 146 -19.45 19.97 12.91
C SER A 146 -18.07 19.32 12.99
N THR A 147 -17.43 19.42 14.14
CA THR A 147 -16.20 18.68 14.49
C THR A 147 -16.50 17.39 15.26
N ASN A 148 -17.76 17.12 15.58
CA ASN A 148 -18.17 15.89 16.27
C ASN A 148 -18.05 14.69 15.29
N PRO A 149 -17.20 13.67 15.57
CA PRO A 149 -17.00 12.52 14.70
C PRO A 149 -18.29 11.77 14.36
N LYS A 150 -19.22 11.64 15.30
CA LYS A 150 -20.51 10.98 15.09
C LYS A 150 -21.40 11.70 14.06
N VAL A 151 -21.10 12.97 13.78
CA VAL A 151 -21.84 13.79 12.80
C VAL A 151 -21.15 13.75 11.44
N TRP A 152 -19.87 14.15 11.37
CA TRP A 152 -19.19 14.35 10.09
C TRP A 152 -18.75 13.06 9.39
N VAL A 153 -18.56 11.93 10.08
CA VAL A 153 -18.16 10.68 9.47
C VAL A 153 -19.11 10.23 8.34
N LYS A 154 -20.38 10.60 8.44
CA LYS A 154 -21.41 10.31 7.43
C LYS A 154 -21.23 11.10 6.12
N ASP A 155 -20.40 12.15 6.15
CA ASP A 155 -20.16 13.03 5.02
C ASP A 155 -18.84 12.70 4.29
N ILE A 156 -18.02 11.77 4.79
CA ILE A 156 -16.79 11.33 4.13
C ILE A 156 -17.10 10.92 2.68
N VAL A 157 -17.95 9.93 2.49
CA VAL A 157 -18.32 9.44 1.14
C VAL A 157 -19.01 10.54 0.30
N LYS A 158 -19.73 11.46 0.93
CA LYS A 158 -20.43 12.53 0.21
C LYS A 158 -19.51 13.60 -0.36
N VAL A 159 -18.31 13.77 0.20
CA VAL A 159 -17.34 14.77 -0.25
C VAL A 159 -16.27 14.17 -1.16
N SER A 160 -16.12 12.85 -1.17
CA SER A 160 -15.12 12.14 -1.99
C SER A 160 -15.71 11.49 -3.24
N ASN A 161 -16.93 10.96 -3.17
CA ASN A 161 -17.51 10.18 -4.25
C ASN A 161 -18.39 11.00 -5.21
N PRO A 162 -18.56 10.55 -6.46
CA PRO A 162 -19.60 11.08 -7.36
C PRO A 162 -21.01 10.80 -6.80
N PRO A 163 -22.04 11.59 -7.21
CA PRO A 163 -21.92 12.74 -8.10
C PRO A 163 -21.49 14.00 -7.35
N GLY A 164 -20.62 14.80 -7.97
CA GLY A 164 -20.16 16.08 -7.40
C GLY A 164 -19.26 16.83 -8.38
N VAL A 165 -19.03 18.12 -8.08
CA VAL A 165 -18.05 18.91 -8.82
C VAL A 165 -16.65 18.49 -8.37
N GLN A 166 -15.82 18.06 -9.31
CA GLN A 166 -14.44 17.66 -9.01
C GLN A 166 -13.63 18.85 -8.49
N CYS A 167 -12.85 18.59 -7.45
CA CYS A 167 -11.90 19.53 -6.86
C CYS A 167 -10.73 18.77 -6.22
N SER A 168 -9.53 19.35 -6.28
CA SER A 168 -8.29 18.66 -5.92
C SER A 168 -7.48 19.36 -4.79
N THR A 169 -8.01 20.41 -4.20
CA THR A 169 -7.39 21.08 -3.07
C THR A 169 -8.45 21.45 -2.02
N TYR A 170 -8.08 21.40 -0.74
CA TYR A 170 -8.99 21.78 0.34
C TYR A 170 -9.66 23.14 0.11
N PRO A 171 -8.93 24.25 -0.18
CA PRO A 171 -9.56 25.55 -0.41
C PRO A 171 -10.53 25.58 -1.59
N ALA A 172 -10.24 24.85 -2.68
CA ALA A 172 -11.12 24.78 -3.83
C ALA A 172 -12.44 24.07 -3.49
N CYS A 173 -12.34 22.91 -2.82
CA CYS A 173 -13.53 22.16 -2.42
C CYS A 173 -14.38 22.92 -1.39
N VAL A 174 -13.76 23.59 -0.41
CA VAL A 174 -14.47 24.41 0.58
C VAL A 174 -15.25 25.56 -0.09
N ARG A 175 -14.67 26.20 -1.12
CA ARG A 175 -15.41 27.26 -1.88
C ARG A 175 -16.68 26.71 -2.56
N LEU A 176 -16.63 25.48 -3.06
CA LEU A 176 -17.78 24.80 -3.65
C LEU A 176 -18.83 24.44 -2.60
N ILE A 177 -18.40 23.85 -1.48
CA ILE A 177 -19.28 23.50 -0.35
C ILE A 177 -20.00 24.75 0.19
N LYS A 178 -19.28 25.87 0.39
CA LYS A 178 -19.86 27.14 0.84
C LYS A 178 -20.90 27.71 -0.15
N LYS A 179 -20.79 27.37 -1.45
CA LYS A 179 -21.77 27.70 -2.48
C LYS A 179 -22.93 26.68 -2.58
N GLY A 180 -23.04 25.76 -1.63
CA GLY A 180 -24.07 24.71 -1.63
C GLY A 180 -23.90 23.64 -2.71
N LYS A 181 -22.70 23.50 -3.31
CA LYS A 181 -22.42 22.48 -4.31
C LYS A 181 -21.97 21.18 -3.64
N LYS A 182 -22.40 20.04 -4.17
CA LYS A 182 -21.79 18.76 -3.88
C LYS A 182 -20.40 18.73 -4.53
N VAL A 183 -19.43 18.15 -3.82
CA VAL A 183 -18.06 18.00 -4.30
C VAL A 183 -17.73 16.52 -4.48
N ASN A 184 -16.75 16.27 -5.35
CA ASN A 184 -16.07 14.99 -5.54
C ASN A 184 -14.57 15.30 -5.48
N TYR A 185 -13.96 15.01 -4.31
CA TYR A 185 -12.54 15.26 -4.09
C TYR A 185 -11.70 14.27 -4.91
N GLN A 186 -10.74 14.80 -5.64
CA GLN A 186 -9.73 14.04 -6.39
C GLN A 186 -8.38 14.41 -5.82
N GLY A 187 -7.82 13.51 -5.00
CA GLY A 187 -6.71 13.82 -4.13
C GLY A 187 -5.33 13.65 -4.76
N ALA A 188 -4.32 13.80 -3.92
CA ALA A 188 -2.93 13.58 -4.28
C ALA A 188 -2.64 12.11 -4.61
N ALA A 189 -3.33 11.17 -3.94
CA ALA A 189 -3.27 9.74 -4.23
C ALA A 189 -4.05 9.34 -5.50
N GLY A 190 -4.89 10.24 -6.04
CA GLY A 190 -5.72 10.02 -7.22
C GLY A 190 -7.21 10.04 -6.92
N ASN A 191 -7.94 9.01 -7.37
CA ASN A 191 -9.36 8.86 -7.11
C ASN A 191 -9.59 8.32 -5.68
N ASP A 192 -10.32 9.07 -4.87
CA ASP A 192 -10.67 8.74 -3.49
C ASP A 192 -12.12 8.26 -3.35
N ASP A 193 -12.67 7.57 -4.35
CA ASP A 193 -14.02 7.02 -4.31
C ASP A 193 -14.10 5.80 -3.39
N PHE A 194 -14.76 5.95 -2.24
CA PHE A 194 -14.96 4.85 -1.30
C PHE A 194 -15.99 3.84 -1.81
N ASN A 195 -15.67 2.57 -1.69
CA ASN A 195 -16.61 1.49 -1.93
C ASN A 195 -17.53 1.25 -0.71
N LYS A 196 -18.43 0.28 -0.81
CA LYS A 196 -19.38 -0.07 0.28
C LYS A 196 -18.71 -0.54 1.58
N TYR A 197 -17.43 -0.87 1.56
CA TYR A 197 -16.63 -1.27 2.72
C TYR A 197 -15.74 -0.14 3.25
N HIS A 198 -15.92 1.08 2.71
CA HIS A 198 -15.11 2.27 3.01
C HIS A 198 -13.62 2.10 2.66
N ASN A 199 -13.33 1.32 1.63
CA ASN A 199 -12.01 1.22 1.02
C ASN A 199 -11.98 1.98 -0.31
N VAL A 200 -10.82 2.54 -0.64
CA VAL A 200 -10.53 3.13 -1.94
C VAL A 200 -9.70 2.14 -2.75
N PHE A 201 -10.00 1.96 -4.02
CA PHE A 201 -9.16 1.22 -4.93
C PHE A 201 -8.13 2.17 -5.56
N SER A 202 -6.93 2.21 -5.01
CA SER A 202 -5.76 2.83 -5.63
C SER A 202 -4.90 1.77 -6.35
N GLY A 203 -4.07 2.21 -7.28
CA GLY A 203 -3.12 1.30 -7.94
C GLY A 203 -1.97 0.91 -7.02
N PHE A 204 -1.30 -0.20 -7.34
CA PHE A 204 -0.08 -0.64 -6.68
C PHE A 204 1.07 -0.75 -7.68
N GLN A 205 2.25 -0.42 -7.21
CA GLN A 205 3.51 -0.60 -7.94
C GLN A 205 4.23 -1.81 -7.37
N MET A 206 4.71 -2.68 -8.27
CA MET A 206 5.56 -3.80 -7.90
C MET A 206 7.01 -3.37 -8.09
N ILE A 207 7.76 -3.34 -7.01
CA ILE A 207 9.18 -2.97 -6.97
C ILE A 207 10.01 -4.23 -6.81
N GLY A 208 11.00 -4.39 -7.69
CA GLY A 208 12.13 -5.29 -7.48
C GLY A 208 13.39 -4.50 -7.21
N PHE A 209 14.52 -5.20 -7.23
CA PHE A 209 15.83 -4.63 -6.97
C PHE A 209 16.80 -4.95 -8.12
N ASP A 210 17.73 -4.04 -8.42
CA ASP A 210 18.89 -4.32 -9.27
C ASP A 210 20.02 -4.98 -8.46
N SER A 211 21.14 -5.28 -9.09
CA SER A 211 22.31 -5.88 -8.45
C SER A 211 22.97 -5.00 -7.39
N SER A 212 22.65 -3.71 -7.38
CA SER A 212 23.11 -2.71 -6.40
C SER A 212 22.03 -2.42 -5.35
N LEU A 213 20.93 -3.19 -5.32
CA LEU A 213 19.77 -3.03 -4.45
C LEU A 213 19.03 -1.70 -4.63
N ASN A 214 19.16 -1.04 -5.78
CA ASN A 214 18.29 0.08 -6.12
C ASN A 214 16.94 -0.44 -6.61
N ASN A 215 15.89 0.34 -6.38
CA ASN A 215 14.55 -0.02 -6.82
C ASN A 215 14.43 -0.02 -8.34
N VAL A 216 13.82 -1.07 -8.86
CA VAL A 216 13.37 -1.17 -10.25
C VAL A 216 11.88 -1.51 -10.28
N THR A 217 11.10 -0.75 -11.04
CA THR A 217 9.68 -1.07 -11.23
C THR A 217 9.56 -2.33 -12.08
N ARG A 218 8.88 -3.34 -11.55
CA ARG A 218 8.59 -4.60 -12.26
C ARG A 218 7.21 -4.62 -12.89
N GLY A 219 6.27 -3.83 -12.38
CA GLY A 219 4.92 -3.75 -12.91
C GLY A 219 3.99 -2.88 -12.07
N PHE A 220 2.75 -2.83 -12.53
CA PHE A 220 1.67 -2.10 -11.86
C PHE A 220 0.43 -2.98 -11.76
N VAL A 221 -0.31 -2.83 -10.68
CA VAL A 221 -1.66 -3.36 -10.53
C VAL A 221 -2.61 -2.17 -10.51
N THR A 222 -3.52 -2.12 -11.48
CA THR A 222 -4.46 -1.02 -11.63
C THR A 222 -5.66 -1.15 -10.71
N PRO A 223 -6.40 -0.06 -10.40
CA PRO A 223 -7.66 -0.12 -9.66
C PRO A 223 -8.66 -1.09 -10.29
N ASP A 224 -8.78 -1.12 -11.62
CA ASP A 224 -9.70 -2.02 -12.34
C ASP A 224 -9.34 -3.50 -12.15
N GLN A 225 -8.04 -3.82 -12.14
CA GLN A 225 -7.58 -5.19 -11.84
C GLN A 225 -7.97 -5.60 -10.42
N LEU A 226 -7.79 -4.70 -9.43
CA LEU A 226 -8.20 -4.96 -8.04
C LEU A 226 -9.71 -5.16 -7.93
N GLN A 227 -10.51 -4.29 -8.57
CA GLN A 227 -11.96 -4.45 -8.61
C GLN A 227 -12.38 -5.78 -9.23
N SER A 228 -11.69 -6.23 -10.29
CA SER A 228 -11.98 -7.50 -10.93
C SER A 228 -11.73 -8.71 -10.00
N VAL A 229 -10.72 -8.63 -9.13
CA VAL A 229 -10.44 -9.68 -8.13
C VAL A 229 -11.54 -9.72 -7.08
N VAL A 230 -11.98 -8.54 -6.58
CA VAL A 230 -13.10 -8.45 -5.63
C VAL A 230 -14.39 -9.00 -6.24
N ALA A 231 -14.65 -8.73 -7.52
CA ALA A 231 -15.82 -9.26 -8.23
C ALA A 231 -15.80 -10.81 -8.36
N LYS A 232 -14.59 -11.43 -8.34
CA LYS A 232 -14.42 -12.90 -8.33
C LYS A 232 -14.50 -13.50 -6.92
N GLY A 233 -14.78 -12.71 -5.89
CA GLY A 233 -14.91 -13.18 -4.51
C GLY A 233 -13.62 -13.04 -3.68
N GLY A 234 -12.66 -12.29 -4.19
CA GLY A 234 -11.41 -11.94 -3.48
C GLY A 234 -11.61 -10.93 -2.35
#